data_bc340f61024539418464daa9e72f1c9d
#
_entry.id   bc340f61024539418464daa9e72f1c9d
#
_cell.length_a   1.000
_cell.length_b   1.000
_cell.length_c   1.000
_cell.angle_alpha   90.00
_cell.angle_beta   90.00
_cell.angle_gamma   90.00
#
_symmetry.space_group_name_H-M   'P 1'
#
loop_
_entity.id
_entity.type
_entity.pdbx_description
1 polymer ?
#
loop_
_entity_poly.entity_id
_entity_poly.type
_entity_poly.pdbx_seq_one_letter_code
_entity_poly.pdbx_strand_id
1 'polypeptide(L)'
;SGKRLTIKISVPRVEKNQRVAITGNQDCLGNWHPDKALILSCDTFPVWHIDLDAGEISYPLEYKFLICDDQQQPLYWEEDENRVLNLPSQQVGETVIVSGLYFRDNLPLWRCAGSVIPVFSLRSEKSFGVGDLGDLRMLVDWARKTCQRIIQVLPMNDTTTTHTRTDSYPYSAISIYALHPMYISLPDLGDLA
;
A
#
# COMPACT_ATOMS: atom_id res chain seq x y z
N SER A 1 16.05 9.66 32.08
CA SER A 1 15.49 8.66 31.12
C SER A 1 14.02 8.51 31.44
N GLY A 2 13.16 9.23 30.67
CA GLY A 2 11.72 9.26 30.90
C GLY A 2 11.07 7.92 30.51
N LYS A 3 9.98 7.59 31.17
CA LYS A 3 9.14 6.43 30.84
C LYS A 3 8.47 6.70 29.49
N ARG A 4 8.47 5.72 28.57
CA ARG A 4 7.95 5.88 27.21
C ARG A 4 6.82 4.90 26.92
N LEU A 5 5.75 5.39 26.29
CA LEU A 5 4.72 4.59 25.64
C LEU A 5 4.79 4.77 24.14
N THR A 6 5.12 3.73 23.40
CA THR A 6 5.10 3.73 21.93
C THR A 6 3.84 3.01 21.44
N ILE A 7 3.01 3.68 20.65
CA ILE A 7 1.82 3.09 20.03
C ILE A 7 2.07 2.96 18.53
N LYS A 8 1.87 1.74 17.97
CA LYS A 8 2.05 1.42 16.56
C LYS A 8 0.76 0.89 15.95
N ILE A 9 0.38 1.43 14.80
CA ILE A 9 -0.84 1.04 14.08
C ILE A 9 -0.56 0.91 12.58
N SER A 10 -1.09 -0.14 11.96
CA SER A 10 -1.05 -0.33 10.52
C SER A 10 -2.22 0.39 9.84
N VAL A 11 -1.90 1.35 8.95
CA VAL A 11 -2.88 2.11 8.18
C VAL A 11 -2.39 2.20 6.73
N PRO A 12 -2.60 1.14 5.92
CA PRO A 12 -2.07 1.09 4.56
C PRO A 12 -2.84 1.94 3.56
N ARG A 13 -4.09 2.32 3.88
CA ARG A 13 -4.99 3.07 2.98
C ARG A 13 -5.08 4.53 3.37
N VAL A 14 -3.96 5.24 3.25
CA VAL A 14 -3.86 6.68 3.49
C VAL A 14 -3.35 7.35 2.22
N GLU A 15 -4.01 8.37 1.75
CA GLU A 15 -3.59 9.14 0.58
C GLU A 15 -2.40 10.05 0.89
N LYS A 16 -1.71 10.51 -0.14
CA LYS A 16 -0.45 11.28 0.01
C LYS A 16 -0.62 12.57 0.85
N ASN A 17 -1.81 13.17 0.80
CA ASN A 17 -2.16 14.40 1.53
C ASN A 17 -2.91 14.14 2.83
N GLN A 18 -2.89 12.90 3.33
CA GLN A 18 -3.54 12.51 4.57
C GLN A 18 -2.52 12.11 5.62
N ARG A 19 -2.90 12.24 6.88
CA ARG A 19 -2.11 11.88 8.06
C ARG A 19 -2.96 11.06 9.01
N VAL A 20 -2.29 10.19 9.76
CA VAL A 20 -2.92 9.47 10.87
C VAL A 20 -2.67 10.24 12.14
N ALA A 21 -3.70 10.42 12.93
CA ALA A 21 -3.62 11.09 14.22
C ALA A 21 -4.28 10.23 15.31
N ILE A 22 -3.94 10.54 16.56
CA ILE A 22 -4.51 9.93 17.76
C ILE A 22 -5.06 11.03 18.68
N THR A 23 -6.21 10.79 19.28
CA THR A 23 -6.78 11.61 20.34
C THR A 23 -7.35 10.72 21.43
N GLY A 24 -7.57 11.26 22.62
CA GLY A 24 -8.04 10.47 23.75
C GLY A 24 -8.55 11.31 24.91
N ASN A 25 -8.81 10.66 26.02
CA ASN A 25 -9.48 11.21 27.20
C ASN A 25 -8.56 12.04 28.13
N GLN A 26 -7.35 12.37 27.70
CA GLN A 26 -6.38 13.10 28.53
C GLN A 26 -5.77 14.28 27.77
N ASP A 27 -5.26 15.27 28.50
CA ASP A 27 -4.67 16.49 27.94
C ASP A 27 -3.51 16.18 26.97
N CYS A 28 -2.67 15.21 27.31
CA CYS A 28 -1.58 14.77 26.45
C CYS A 28 -2.03 14.16 25.10
N LEU A 29 -3.31 13.79 24.97
CA LEU A 29 -3.94 13.32 23.75
C LEU A 29 -5.05 14.27 23.23
N GLY A 30 -5.07 15.52 23.71
CA GLY A 30 -5.95 16.57 23.21
C GLY A 30 -7.40 16.48 23.64
N ASN A 31 -7.75 15.67 24.65
CA ASN A 31 -9.11 15.60 25.24
C ASN A 31 -10.23 15.46 24.20
N TRP A 32 -10.10 14.56 23.26
CA TRP A 32 -11.04 14.30 22.18
C TRP A 32 -11.24 15.45 21.18
N HIS A 33 -10.38 16.48 21.21
CA HIS A 33 -10.41 17.58 20.25
C HIS A 33 -9.58 17.22 19.00
N PRO A 34 -10.17 17.10 17.81
CA PRO A 34 -9.45 16.71 16.61
C PRO A 34 -8.33 17.67 16.22
N ASP A 35 -8.53 18.97 16.46
CA ASP A 35 -7.55 20.03 16.22
C ASP A 35 -6.31 19.94 17.16
N LYS A 36 -6.43 19.19 18.25
CA LYS A 36 -5.35 18.90 19.19
C LYS A 36 -4.86 17.45 19.12
N ALA A 37 -5.36 16.68 18.17
CA ALA A 37 -4.93 15.30 17.96
C ALA A 37 -3.44 15.26 17.57
N LEU A 38 -2.72 14.28 18.08
CA LEU A 38 -1.30 14.12 17.80
C LEU A 38 -1.09 13.34 16.50
N ILE A 39 -0.30 13.92 15.59
CA ILE A 39 0.04 13.28 14.32
C ILE A 39 1.08 12.18 14.56
N LEU A 40 0.85 11.00 13.98
CA LEU A 40 1.77 9.88 14.01
C LEU A 40 2.86 10.03 12.94
N SER A 41 4.06 9.51 13.24
CA SER A 41 5.12 9.35 12.24
C SER A 41 4.80 8.22 11.28
N CYS A 42 5.14 8.40 9.99
CA CYS A 42 4.98 7.42 8.93
C CYS A 42 6.30 6.85 8.40
N ASP A 43 7.40 6.99 9.13
CA ASP A 43 8.74 6.57 8.70
C ASP A 43 8.82 5.08 8.34
N THR A 44 7.93 4.28 8.90
CA THR A 44 7.83 2.83 8.67
C THR A 44 6.53 2.44 7.98
N PHE A 45 6.03 3.29 7.06
CA PHE A 45 4.81 2.98 6.31
C PHE A 45 4.78 1.52 5.82
N PRO A 46 3.66 0.80 5.95
CA PRO A 46 2.31 1.22 6.34
C PRO A 46 2.06 1.28 7.85
N VAL A 47 3.08 1.10 8.68
CA VAL A 47 2.99 1.19 10.13
C VAL A 47 3.30 2.62 10.57
N TRP A 48 2.33 3.24 11.23
CA TRP A 48 2.43 4.56 11.83
C TRP A 48 2.71 4.43 13.31
N HIS A 49 3.46 5.34 13.89
CA HIS A 49 3.80 5.26 15.30
C HIS A 49 3.86 6.63 15.97
N ILE A 50 3.70 6.61 17.28
CA ILE A 50 3.88 7.77 18.15
C ILE A 50 4.53 7.34 19.45
N ASP A 51 5.43 8.19 19.96
CA ASP A 51 6.04 8.06 21.27
C ASP A 51 5.44 9.09 22.22
N LEU A 52 4.94 8.63 23.35
CA LEU A 52 4.33 9.44 24.40
C LEU A 52 5.14 9.34 25.69
N ASP A 53 5.16 10.40 26.48
CA ASP A 53 5.70 10.33 27.83
C ASP A 53 4.72 9.56 28.75
N ALA A 54 5.08 8.35 29.11
CA ALA A 54 4.25 7.52 29.97
C ALA A 54 4.07 8.08 31.40
N GLY A 55 4.91 9.05 31.79
CA GLY A 55 4.75 9.75 33.08
C GLY A 55 3.58 10.72 33.11
N GLU A 56 3.12 11.19 31.97
CA GLU A 56 1.95 12.08 31.84
C GLU A 56 0.64 11.33 31.62
N ILE A 57 0.69 9.98 31.49
CA ILE A 57 -0.47 9.16 31.17
C ILE A 57 -1.04 8.52 32.43
N SER A 58 -2.36 8.68 32.63
CA SER A 58 -3.13 7.97 33.63
C SER A 58 -3.89 6.80 32.98
N TYR A 59 -4.01 5.69 33.71
CA TYR A 59 -4.72 4.50 33.22
C TYR A 59 -6.06 4.32 33.96
N PRO A 60 -7.13 3.87 33.27
CA PRO A 60 -7.18 3.45 31.86
C PRO A 60 -7.05 4.64 30.90
N LEU A 61 -6.22 4.47 29.85
CA LEU A 61 -6.13 5.42 28.75
C LEU A 61 -7.15 5.05 27.68
N GLU A 62 -8.12 5.92 27.44
CA GLU A 62 -9.03 5.80 26.30
C GLU A 62 -8.55 6.65 25.14
N TYR A 63 -8.51 6.07 23.95
CA TYR A 63 -8.04 6.76 22.76
C TYR A 63 -8.71 6.23 21.49
N LYS A 64 -8.58 6.98 20.41
CA LYS A 64 -9.08 6.64 19.09
C LYS A 64 -8.17 7.23 18.03
N PHE A 65 -8.06 6.54 16.89
CA PHE A 65 -7.35 7.07 15.75
C PHE A 65 -8.30 7.76 14.78
N LEU A 66 -7.75 8.71 14.03
CA LEU A 66 -8.44 9.39 12.94
C LEU A 66 -7.46 9.64 11.78
N ILE A 67 -8.01 9.77 10.60
CA ILE A 67 -7.30 10.27 9.43
C ILE A 67 -7.70 11.71 9.23
N CYS A 68 -6.73 12.59 9.10
CA CYS A 68 -6.92 14.02 8.84
C CYS A 68 -6.19 14.44 7.56
N ASP A 69 -6.54 15.60 7.04
CA ASP A 69 -5.81 16.24 5.95
C ASP A 69 -4.54 16.94 6.45
N ASP A 70 -3.79 17.57 5.54
CA ASP A 70 -2.57 18.31 5.86
C ASP A 70 -2.81 19.55 6.76
N GLN A 71 -4.06 20.00 6.90
CA GLN A 71 -4.49 21.10 7.76
C GLN A 71 -5.05 20.60 9.11
N GLN A 72 -4.86 19.32 9.41
CA GLN A 72 -5.37 18.63 10.60
C GLN A 72 -6.90 18.60 10.71
N GLN A 73 -7.63 18.79 9.61
CA GLN A 73 -9.06 18.62 9.62
C GLN A 73 -9.42 17.14 9.59
N PRO A 74 -10.30 16.67 10.47
CA PRO A 74 -10.68 15.26 10.54
C PRO A 74 -11.47 14.87 9.28
N LEU A 75 -11.01 13.82 8.60
CA LEU A 75 -11.66 13.25 7.43
C LEU A 75 -12.43 11.97 7.81
N TYR A 76 -11.77 11.08 8.55
CA TYR A 76 -12.32 9.78 8.94
C TYR A 76 -11.90 9.44 10.36
N TRP A 77 -12.85 9.03 11.16
CA TRP A 77 -12.61 8.42 12.46
C TRP A 77 -12.60 6.90 12.31
N GLU A 78 -11.79 6.20 13.09
CA GLU A 78 -11.93 4.75 13.14
C GLU A 78 -13.31 4.36 13.73
N GLU A 79 -13.80 3.23 13.25
CA GLU A 79 -15.09 2.67 13.68
C GLU A 79 -15.00 2.02 15.07
N ASP A 80 -16.14 1.48 15.53
CA ASP A 80 -16.31 0.82 16.81
C ASP A 80 -16.08 1.72 18.03
N GLU A 81 -16.01 1.12 19.20
CA GLU A 81 -15.81 1.79 20.48
C GLU A 81 -14.37 2.32 20.62
N ASN A 82 -14.20 3.25 21.57
CA ASN A 82 -12.87 3.74 21.91
C ASN A 82 -11.93 2.59 22.31
N ARG A 83 -10.68 2.72 21.98
CA ARG A 83 -9.64 1.80 22.45
C ARG A 83 -9.33 2.12 23.91
N VAL A 84 -9.13 1.08 24.68
CA VAL A 84 -8.77 1.22 26.09
C VAL A 84 -7.45 0.50 26.34
N LEU A 85 -6.46 1.24 26.82
CA LEU A 85 -5.21 0.68 27.31
C LEU A 85 -5.23 0.74 28.83
N ASN A 86 -5.11 -0.43 29.45
CA ASN A 86 -5.01 -0.56 30.89
C ASN A 86 -3.71 -1.28 31.23
N LEU A 87 -2.80 -0.58 31.86
CA LEU A 87 -1.53 -1.15 32.32
C LEU A 87 -1.53 -1.25 33.84
N PRO A 88 -1.20 -2.42 34.41
CA PRO A 88 -0.99 -2.56 35.83
C PRO A 88 0.15 -1.65 36.28
N SER A 89 0.03 -1.03 37.43
CA SER A 89 1.01 -0.10 38.01
C SER A 89 2.43 -0.69 38.14
N GLN A 90 2.55 -2.00 38.18
CA GLN A 90 3.82 -2.73 38.27
C GLN A 90 4.61 -2.84 36.95
N GLN A 91 3.98 -2.59 35.79
CA GLN A 91 4.63 -2.61 34.47
C GLN A 91 5.09 -1.22 34.00
N VAL A 92 4.93 -0.20 34.79
CA VAL A 92 5.36 1.19 34.51
C VAL A 92 6.86 1.32 34.77
N GLY A 93 7.67 0.56 34.11
CA GLY A 93 9.14 0.54 34.35
C GLY A 93 9.81 0.91 33.12
N GLU A 94 10.00 1.15 32.05
CA GLU A 94 10.96 1.68 31.09
C GLU A 94 10.34 2.07 29.74
N THR A 95 9.88 1.12 28.97
CA THR A 95 9.25 1.39 27.66
C THR A 95 8.16 0.37 27.43
N VAL A 96 6.96 0.84 27.17
CA VAL A 96 5.83 -0.02 26.76
C VAL A 96 5.57 0.19 25.28
N ILE A 97 5.46 -0.90 24.51
CA ILE A 97 5.14 -0.86 23.09
C ILE A 97 3.81 -1.56 22.85
N VAL A 98 2.83 -0.80 22.38
CA VAL A 98 1.55 -1.32 21.88
C VAL A 98 1.67 -1.47 20.37
N SER A 99 1.53 -2.69 19.86
CA SER A 99 1.70 -3.01 18.44
C SER A 99 0.66 -4.01 17.95
N GLY A 100 0.64 -4.28 16.64
CA GLY A 100 -0.33 -5.18 16.04
C GLY A 100 -1.73 -4.58 15.90
N LEU A 101 -1.85 -3.25 16.03
CA LEU A 101 -3.10 -2.55 15.82
C LEU A 101 -3.33 -2.32 14.33
N TYR A 102 -4.60 -2.38 13.93
CA TYR A 102 -5.07 -2.04 12.59
C TYR A 102 -6.14 -0.96 12.70
N PHE A 103 -6.13 -0.01 11.78
CA PHE A 103 -7.15 1.02 11.71
C PHE A 103 -8.50 0.37 11.38
N ARG A 104 -9.50 0.61 12.22
CA ARG A 104 -10.85 0.08 12.05
C ARG A 104 -11.63 1.00 11.15
N ASP A 105 -11.65 0.71 9.85
CA ASP A 105 -12.33 1.52 8.86
C ASP A 105 -13.48 0.78 8.17
N ASN A 106 -14.54 1.52 7.89
CA ASN A 106 -15.60 1.17 6.95
C ASN A 106 -15.36 1.79 5.58
N LEU A 107 -14.12 2.18 5.27
CA LEU A 107 -13.83 2.68 3.94
C LEU A 107 -14.30 1.66 2.91
N PRO A 108 -14.99 2.11 1.87
CA PRO A 108 -15.50 1.19 0.86
C PRO A 108 -14.34 0.31 0.37
N LEU A 109 -14.52 -1.00 0.46
CA LEU A 109 -13.54 -1.95 -0.06
C LEU A 109 -13.17 -1.51 -1.47
N TRP A 110 -11.88 -1.32 -1.71
CA TRP A 110 -11.41 -1.04 -3.05
C TRP A 110 -11.85 -2.19 -3.96
N ARG A 111 -12.78 -1.90 -4.84
CA ARG A 111 -13.30 -2.84 -5.82
C ARG A 111 -12.73 -2.49 -7.18
N CYS A 112 -12.19 -3.47 -7.84
CA CYS A 112 -11.71 -3.32 -9.20
C CYS A 112 -12.05 -4.54 -10.04
N ALA A 113 -12.15 -4.32 -11.33
CA ALA A 113 -12.15 -5.35 -12.34
C ALA A 113 -10.86 -5.24 -13.14
N GLY A 114 -10.40 -6.36 -13.66
CA GLY A 114 -9.21 -6.42 -14.49
C GLY A 114 -9.15 -7.70 -15.32
N SER A 115 -8.20 -7.75 -16.21
CA SER A 115 -7.95 -8.92 -17.07
C SER A 115 -6.60 -9.53 -16.73
N VAL A 116 -6.54 -10.86 -16.77
CA VAL A 116 -5.28 -11.63 -16.74
C VAL A 116 -5.00 -12.10 -18.15
N ILE A 117 -3.85 -11.75 -18.71
CA ILE A 117 -3.56 -12.09 -20.11
C ILE A 117 -2.07 -12.33 -20.33
N PRO A 118 -1.70 -13.36 -21.08
CA PRO A 118 -0.33 -13.49 -21.57
C PRO A 118 -0.12 -12.54 -22.74
N VAL A 119 0.93 -11.71 -22.68
CA VAL A 119 1.21 -10.72 -23.73
C VAL A 119 1.34 -11.35 -25.09
N PHE A 120 1.99 -12.52 -25.19
CA PHE A 120 2.15 -13.25 -26.45
C PHE A 120 0.82 -13.65 -27.14
N SER A 121 -0.30 -13.67 -26.39
CA SER A 121 -1.62 -14.01 -26.97
C SER A 121 -2.35 -12.80 -27.55
N LEU A 122 -1.87 -11.59 -27.31
CA LEU A 122 -2.44 -10.38 -27.87
C LEU A 122 -2.29 -10.37 -29.41
N ARG A 123 -3.26 -9.76 -30.08
CA ARG A 123 -3.25 -9.58 -31.53
C ARG A 123 -3.83 -8.22 -31.88
N SER A 124 -3.11 -7.52 -32.74
CA SER A 124 -3.58 -6.32 -33.41
C SER A 124 -3.18 -6.36 -34.89
N GLU A 125 -3.60 -5.38 -35.65
CA GLU A 125 -3.17 -5.23 -37.05
C GLU A 125 -1.65 -4.98 -37.19
N LYS A 126 -1.01 -4.56 -36.10
CA LYS A 126 0.43 -4.28 -36.05
C LYS A 126 1.27 -5.41 -35.46
N SER A 127 0.64 -6.47 -34.96
CA SER A 127 1.36 -7.59 -34.36
C SER A 127 2.23 -8.31 -35.39
N PHE A 128 3.45 -8.62 -34.99
CA PHE A 128 4.43 -9.34 -35.82
C PHE A 128 4.62 -10.77 -35.34
N GLY A 129 3.62 -11.61 -35.59
CA GLY A 129 3.63 -13.04 -35.25
C GLY A 129 3.11 -13.36 -33.85
N VAL A 130 3.57 -12.70 -32.82
CA VAL A 130 3.12 -12.81 -31.43
C VAL A 130 2.75 -11.44 -30.89
N GLY A 131 1.99 -11.40 -29.80
CA GLY A 131 1.71 -10.14 -29.11
C GLY A 131 2.97 -9.57 -28.47
N ASP A 132 3.14 -8.28 -28.56
CA ASP A 132 4.32 -7.54 -28.12
C ASP A 132 3.97 -6.37 -27.18
N LEU A 133 4.94 -5.54 -26.80
CA LEU A 133 4.75 -4.38 -25.93
C LEU A 133 3.88 -3.29 -26.58
N GLY A 134 3.86 -3.19 -27.92
CA GLY A 134 2.94 -2.32 -28.64
C GLY A 134 1.48 -2.76 -28.49
N ASP A 135 1.23 -4.08 -28.59
CA ASP A 135 -0.09 -4.66 -28.35
C ASP A 135 -0.52 -4.49 -26.88
N LEU A 136 0.42 -4.62 -25.94
CA LEU A 136 0.13 -4.37 -24.51
C LEU A 136 -0.30 -2.92 -24.27
N ARG A 137 0.32 -1.95 -24.93
CA ARG A 137 -0.08 -0.54 -24.86
C ARG A 137 -1.53 -0.35 -25.34
N MET A 138 -1.90 -0.98 -26.45
CA MET A 138 -3.28 -0.95 -26.95
C MET A 138 -4.27 -1.61 -25.99
N LEU A 139 -3.86 -2.69 -25.31
CA LEU A 139 -4.68 -3.31 -24.26
C LEU A 139 -4.89 -2.38 -23.06
N VAL A 140 -3.86 -1.63 -22.65
CA VAL A 140 -3.99 -0.63 -21.56
C VAL A 140 -4.99 0.45 -21.94
N ASP A 141 -4.96 0.95 -23.17
CA ASP A 141 -5.92 1.94 -23.67
C ASP A 141 -7.35 1.38 -23.69
N TRP A 142 -7.51 0.13 -24.10
CA TRP A 142 -8.80 -0.55 -24.06
C TRP A 142 -9.30 -0.75 -22.62
N ALA A 143 -8.44 -1.19 -21.71
CA ALA A 143 -8.78 -1.37 -20.30
C ALA A 143 -9.23 -0.05 -19.66
N ARG A 144 -8.56 1.06 -19.97
CA ARG A 144 -8.96 2.40 -19.55
C ARG A 144 -10.37 2.76 -20.04
N LYS A 145 -10.67 2.50 -21.33
CA LYS A 145 -11.98 2.78 -21.93
C LYS A 145 -13.10 1.93 -21.33
N THR A 146 -12.79 0.72 -20.86
CA THR A 146 -13.73 -0.22 -20.23
C THR A 146 -13.73 -0.12 -18.71
N CYS A 147 -13.10 0.91 -18.13
CA CYS A 147 -13.00 1.15 -16.69
C CYS A 147 -12.35 -0.01 -15.90
N GLN A 148 -11.54 -0.83 -16.53
CA GLN A 148 -10.70 -1.79 -15.84
C GLN A 148 -9.53 -1.08 -15.15
N ARG A 149 -9.16 -1.54 -13.95
CA ARG A 149 -8.13 -0.92 -13.12
C ARG A 149 -6.89 -1.76 -12.93
N ILE A 150 -6.95 -3.03 -13.33
CA ILE A 150 -5.84 -3.97 -13.24
C ILE A 150 -5.69 -4.71 -14.56
N ILE A 151 -4.46 -4.83 -15.01
CA ILE A 151 -4.05 -5.80 -16.02
C ILE A 151 -2.95 -6.63 -15.38
N GLN A 152 -3.18 -7.94 -15.28
CA GLN A 152 -2.17 -8.89 -14.85
C GLN A 152 -1.62 -9.59 -16.09
N VAL A 153 -0.32 -9.51 -16.29
CA VAL A 153 0.36 -10.23 -17.38
C VAL A 153 1.08 -11.47 -16.82
N LEU A 154 1.23 -12.50 -17.64
CA LEU A 154 2.10 -13.61 -17.29
C LEU A 154 3.56 -13.16 -17.36
N PRO A 155 4.50 -13.93 -16.79
CA PRO A 155 5.92 -13.59 -16.84
C PRO A 155 6.39 -13.34 -18.27
N MET A 156 7.12 -12.24 -18.44
CA MET A 156 7.67 -11.79 -19.74
C MET A 156 9.20 -11.86 -19.76
N ASN A 157 9.78 -12.47 -18.74
CA ASN A 157 11.21 -12.59 -18.60
C ASN A 157 11.81 -13.51 -19.65
N ASP A 158 13.10 -13.34 -19.90
CA ASP A 158 13.83 -14.15 -20.86
C ASP A 158 13.91 -15.60 -20.41
N THR A 159 13.50 -16.50 -21.28
CA THR A 159 13.51 -17.96 -21.11
C THR A 159 14.42 -18.67 -22.11
N THR A 160 15.23 -17.91 -22.87
CA THR A 160 16.03 -18.42 -23.97
C THR A 160 17.26 -19.18 -23.46
N THR A 161 17.10 -20.46 -23.20
CA THR A 161 18.16 -21.35 -22.65
C THR A 161 18.76 -22.23 -23.73
N THR A 162 17.91 -22.87 -24.54
CA THR A 162 18.31 -23.91 -25.50
C THR A 162 18.19 -23.46 -26.96
N HIS A 163 17.61 -22.29 -27.22
CA HIS A 163 17.26 -21.76 -28.54
C HIS A 163 16.34 -22.72 -29.32
N THR A 164 15.49 -23.46 -28.61
CA THR A 164 14.53 -24.39 -29.18
C THR A 164 13.11 -24.05 -28.75
N ARG A 165 12.12 -24.74 -29.33
CA ARG A 165 10.71 -24.55 -29.01
C ARG A 165 10.39 -24.77 -27.52
N THR A 166 11.24 -25.45 -26.79
CA THR A 166 11.06 -25.69 -25.34
C THR A 166 11.21 -24.42 -24.51
N ASP A 167 11.88 -23.39 -25.05
CA ASP A 167 12.08 -22.10 -24.39
C ASP A 167 10.81 -21.22 -24.37
N SER A 168 9.72 -21.65 -25.01
CA SER A 168 8.45 -20.90 -25.03
C SER A 168 7.67 -20.94 -23.71
N TYR A 169 8.15 -21.71 -22.72
CA TYR A 169 7.50 -21.82 -21.42
C TYR A 169 7.80 -20.61 -20.52
N PRO A 170 6.81 -19.73 -20.23
CA PRO A 170 7.07 -18.42 -19.63
C PRO A 170 7.55 -18.48 -18.18
N TYR A 171 7.37 -19.63 -17.50
CA TYR A 171 7.74 -19.77 -16.09
C TYR A 171 9.15 -20.31 -15.86
N SER A 172 9.90 -20.58 -16.92
CA SER A 172 11.31 -21.04 -16.85
C SER A 172 12.28 -19.90 -17.13
N ALA A 173 12.10 -18.76 -16.48
CA ALA A 173 12.94 -17.59 -16.70
C ALA A 173 14.39 -17.84 -16.25
N ILE A 174 15.35 -17.43 -17.09
CA ILE A 174 16.78 -17.46 -16.80
C ILE A 174 17.26 -16.20 -16.05
N SER A 175 16.46 -15.14 -16.09
CA SER A 175 16.76 -13.88 -15.41
C SER A 175 15.46 -13.18 -14.99
N ILE A 176 15.48 -12.59 -13.81
CA ILE A 176 14.39 -11.72 -13.35
C ILE A 176 14.51 -10.28 -13.87
N TYR A 177 15.66 -9.93 -14.45
CA TYR A 177 15.96 -8.57 -14.93
C TYR A 177 15.85 -8.42 -16.44
N ALA A 178 15.93 -9.50 -17.19
CA ALA A 178 15.88 -9.47 -18.66
C ALA A 178 14.47 -9.84 -19.14
N LEU A 179 13.92 -9.05 -20.05
CA LEU A 179 12.71 -9.38 -20.78
C LEU A 179 13.05 -10.23 -22.02
N HIS A 180 12.14 -11.13 -22.37
CA HIS A 180 12.31 -11.95 -23.57
C HIS A 180 12.23 -11.06 -24.82
N PRO A 181 13.20 -11.15 -25.76
CA PRO A 181 13.25 -10.30 -26.96
C PRO A 181 12.01 -10.39 -27.85
N MET A 182 11.26 -11.49 -27.79
CA MET A 182 10.02 -11.66 -28.57
C MET A 182 8.96 -10.59 -28.30
N TYR A 183 9.03 -9.89 -27.16
CA TYR A 183 8.08 -8.84 -26.80
C TYR A 183 8.44 -7.45 -27.32
N ILE A 184 9.53 -7.32 -28.08
CA ILE A 184 9.92 -6.05 -28.70
C ILE A 184 8.92 -5.70 -29.79
N SER A 185 8.35 -4.49 -29.72
CA SER A 185 7.51 -3.94 -30.79
C SER A 185 8.39 -3.47 -31.95
N LEU A 186 8.60 -4.31 -32.94
CA LEU A 186 9.43 -3.98 -34.11
C LEU A 186 8.94 -2.71 -34.85
N PRO A 187 7.62 -2.48 -35.04
CA PRO A 187 7.16 -1.25 -35.69
C PRO A 187 7.51 0.03 -34.93
N ASP A 188 7.73 -0.05 -33.61
CA ASP A 188 8.04 1.12 -32.80
C ASP A 188 9.55 1.44 -32.74
N LEU A 189 10.42 0.59 -33.31
CA LEU A 189 11.87 0.84 -33.37
C LEU A 189 12.24 1.85 -34.46
N GLY A 190 11.33 2.19 -35.38
CA GLY A 190 11.59 3.01 -36.54
C GLY A 190 12.34 2.27 -37.64
N ASP A 191 12.61 2.97 -38.74
CA ASP A 191 13.42 2.42 -39.82
C ASP A 191 14.87 2.27 -39.34
N LEU A 192 15.30 1.02 -39.20
CA LEU A 192 16.72 0.70 -39.00
C LEU A 192 17.40 0.88 -40.35
N ALA A 193 17.88 2.10 -40.58
CA ALA A 193 18.69 2.42 -41.76
C ALA A 193 20.09 1.82 -41.64
#